data_26aef81fa486fe1a504ac29927b8785d
#
_entry.id   26aef81fa486fe1a504ac29927b8785d
#
_cell.length_a   1.000
_cell.length_b   1.000
_cell.length_c   1.000
_cell.angle_alpha   90.00
_cell.angle_beta   90.00
_cell.angle_gamma   90.00
#
_symmetry.space_group_name_H-M   'P 1'
#
loop_
_entity.id
_entity.type
_entity.pdbx_description
1 polymer ?
#
loop_
_entity_poly.entity_id
_entity_poly.type
_entity_poly.pdbx_seq_one_letter_code
_entity_poly.pdbx_strand_id
1 'polypeptide(L)'
;MKKIVYVERQTIIEINKKIIERWNAKHTERPEFIDVGTDRLDEVLSIVKNVANDLEFERSLIVKTAHLIGGLAWCQAFSGANKRTSISTGNLFLRINGYKFQKIPIVEQRKLRHLLFDIQEERGQLNEQTMTQIILYTQKNTVRL
;
A
#
# COMPACT_ATOMS: atom_id res chain seq x y z
N MET A 1 0.87 -15.15 21.81
CA MET A 1 1.28 -13.92 21.10
C MET A 1 0.76 -13.92 19.67
N LYS A 2 0.12 -12.84 19.28
CA LYS A 2 -0.28 -12.66 17.89
C LYS A 2 0.95 -12.38 17.03
N LYS A 3 1.04 -13.06 15.89
CA LYS A 3 2.06 -12.80 14.89
C LYS A 3 1.44 -12.11 13.69
N ILE A 4 2.16 -11.17 13.09
CA ILE A 4 1.72 -10.51 11.89
C ILE A 4 1.77 -11.49 10.72
N VAL A 5 0.66 -11.54 9.98
CA VAL A 5 0.54 -12.30 8.74
C VAL A 5 0.82 -11.34 7.58
N TYR A 6 1.80 -11.68 6.74
CA TYR A 6 2.23 -10.80 5.65
C TYR A 6 1.53 -11.14 4.34
N VAL A 7 1.33 -10.11 3.52
CA VAL A 7 0.85 -10.28 2.15
C VAL A 7 2.03 -10.75 1.28
N GLU A 8 1.81 -11.76 0.47
CA GLU A 8 2.83 -12.30 -0.42
C GLU A 8 2.88 -11.52 -1.74
N ARG A 9 4.05 -11.57 -2.39
CA ARG A 9 4.29 -10.93 -3.69
C ARG A 9 3.21 -11.31 -4.71
N GLN A 10 2.89 -12.58 -4.83
CA GLN A 10 1.91 -13.07 -5.80
C GLN A 10 0.52 -12.46 -5.57
N THR A 11 0.15 -12.28 -4.33
CA THR A 11 -1.13 -11.64 -3.98
C THR A 11 -1.18 -10.19 -4.47
N ILE A 12 -0.08 -9.45 -4.32
CA ILE A 12 0.02 -8.06 -4.79
C ILE A 12 -0.11 -8.00 -6.31
N ILE A 13 0.55 -8.91 -7.02
CA ILE A 13 0.47 -9.02 -8.48
C ILE A 13 -0.97 -9.28 -8.92
N GLU A 14 -1.67 -10.20 -8.24
CA GLU A 14 -3.07 -10.51 -8.55
C GLU A 14 -4.01 -9.32 -8.28
N ILE A 15 -3.76 -8.55 -7.23
CA ILE A 15 -4.52 -7.33 -6.94
C ILE A 15 -4.36 -6.32 -8.08
N ASN A 16 -3.13 -6.05 -8.50
CA ASN A 16 -2.85 -5.14 -9.61
C ASN A 16 -3.52 -5.61 -10.90
N LYS A 17 -3.39 -6.89 -11.21
CA LYS A 17 -4.01 -7.49 -12.40
C LYS A 17 -5.52 -7.27 -12.42
N LYS A 18 -6.20 -7.54 -11.32
CA LYS A 18 -7.66 -7.34 -11.23
C LYS A 18 -8.06 -5.88 -11.38
N ILE A 19 -7.30 -4.95 -10.79
CA ILE A 19 -7.56 -3.52 -10.92
C ILE A 19 -7.44 -3.09 -12.39
N ILE A 20 -6.38 -3.51 -13.06
CA ILE A 20 -6.14 -3.19 -14.47
C ILE A 20 -7.22 -3.80 -15.37
N GLU A 21 -7.61 -5.05 -15.14
CA GLU A 21 -8.67 -5.71 -15.91
C GLU A 21 -10.00 -4.96 -15.78
N ARG A 22 -10.36 -4.52 -14.57
CA ARG A 22 -11.58 -3.70 -14.34
C ARG A 22 -11.50 -2.37 -15.03
N TRP A 23 -10.36 -1.71 -14.99
CA TRP A 23 -10.13 -0.45 -15.69
C TRP A 23 -10.29 -0.64 -17.19
N ASN A 24 -9.62 -1.63 -17.77
CA ASN A 24 -9.64 -1.89 -19.20
C ASN A 24 -11.04 -2.25 -19.70
N ALA A 25 -11.86 -2.93 -18.90
CA ALA A 25 -13.23 -3.25 -19.25
C ALA A 25 -14.10 -2.00 -19.42
N LYS A 26 -13.77 -0.90 -18.72
CA LYS A 26 -14.49 0.38 -18.76
C LYS A 26 -13.84 1.42 -19.69
N HIS A 27 -12.55 1.26 -19.99
CA HIS A 27 -11.74 2.25 -20.71
C HIS A 27 -11.02 1.57 -21.89
N THR A 28 -11.79 1.10 -22.87
CA THR A 28 -11.25 0.32 -24.00
C THR A 28 -10.34 1.12 -24.92
N GLU A 29 -10.44 2.46 -24.92
CA GLU A 29 -9.65 3.34 -25.78
C GLU A 29 -8.20 3.51 -25.33
N ARG A 30 -7.96 3.37 -24.02
CA ARG A 30 -6.62 3.53 -23.42
C ARG A 30 -6.36 2.43 -22.40
N PRO A 31 -6.16 1.20 -22.85
CA PRO A 31 -5.91 0.10 -21.92
C PRO A 31 -4.58 0.28 -21.21
N GLU A 32 -4.54 -0.08 -19.92
CA GLU A 32 -3.32 -0.19 -19.16
C GLU A 32 -2.74 -1.60 -19.35
N PHE A 33 -1.42 -1.71 -19.27
CA PHE A 33 -0.72 -2.99 -19.44
C PHE A 33 -0.44 -3.64 -18.09
N ILE A 34 -0.44 -4.97 -18.08
CA ILE A 34 -0.06 -5.75 -16.91
C ILE A 34 1.43 -6.07 -17.06
N ASP A 35 2.22 -5.44 -16.21
CA ASP A 35 3.66 -5.64 -16.16
C ASP A 35 4.13 -5.46 -14.72
N VAL A 36 5.21 -6.15 -14.33
CA VAL A 36 5.65 -6.14 -12.93
C VAL A 36 7.16 -6.20 -12.79
N GLY A 37 7.71 -5.30 -11.96
CA GLY A 37 9.09 -5.34 -11.51
C GLY A 37 9.20 -6.10 -10.18
N THR A 38 9.42 -7.41 -10.23
CA THR A 38 9.41 -8.26 -9.03
C THR A 38 10.46 -7.89 -8.00
N ASP A 39 11.63 -7.44 -8.45
CA ASP A 39 12.70 -7.00 -7.53
C ASP A 39 12.27 -5.82 -6.66
N ARG A 40 11.51 -4.90 -7.23
CA ARG A 40 10.98 -3.74 -6.53
C ARG A 40 9.94 -4.14 -5.48
N LEU A 41 9.08 -5.11 -5.81
CA LEU A 41 8.13 -5.66 -4.83
C LEU A 41 8.86 -6.33 -3.68
N ASP A 42 9.89 -7.11 -3.96
CA ASP A 42 10.67 -7.81 -2.94
C ASP A 42 11.37 -6.82 -1.99
N GLU A 43 11.86 -5.70 -2.51
CA GLU A 43 12.44 -4.63 -1.70
C GLU A 43 11.42 -4.06 -0.71
N VAL A 44 10.22 -3.74 -1.20
CA VAL A 44 9.15 -3.20 -0.33
C VAL A 44 8.73 -4.21 0.72
N LEU A 45 8.55 -5.48 0.34
CA LEU A 45 8.18 -6.54 1.28
C LEU A 45 9.25 -6.74 2.36
N SER A 46 10.52 -6.62 1.99
CA SER A 46 11.63 -6.67 2.95
C SER A 46 11.56 -5.51 3.96
N ILE A 47 11.30 -4.29 3.47
CA ILE A 47 11.13 -3.13 4.36
C ILE A 47 9.99 -3.38 5.35
N VAL A 48 8.84 -3.84 4.87
CA VAL A 48 7.67 -4.11 5.71
C VAL A 48 7.98 -5.14 6.79
N LYS A 49 8.70 -6.20 6.47
CA LYS A 49 9.07 -7.25 7.42
C LYS A 49 10.04 -6.76 8.50
N ASN A 50 10.86 -5.77 8.19
CA ASN A 50 11.95 -5.33 9.06
C ASN A 50 11.67 -4.05 9.84
N VAL A 51 10.58 -3.35 9.56
CA VAL A 51 10.22 -2.10 10.25
C VAL A 51 9.31 -2.39 11.45
N ALA A 52 9.47 -1.62 12.52
CA ALA A 52 8.57 -1.60 13.68
C ALA A 52 8.40 -2.94 14.42
N ASN A 53 9.38 -3.82 14.34
CA ASN A 53 9.30 -5.14 15.01
C ASN A 53 9.39 -5.07 16.54
N ASP A 54 9.86 -3.96 17.08
CA ASP A 54 9.96 -3.70 18.52
C ASP A 54 8.68 -3.12 19.13
N LEU A 55 7.68 -2.79 18.30
CA LEU A 55 6.41 -2.22 18.75
C LEU A 55 5.40 -3.32 19.07
N GLU A 56 4.38 -2.98 19.87
CA GLU A 56 3.26 -3.89 20.11
C GLU A 56 2.51 -4.18 18.81
N PHE A 57 1.69 -5.23 18.80
CA PHE A 57 1.07 -5.75 17.57
C PHE A 57 0.32 -4.70 16.77
N GLU A 58 -0.58 -3.96 17.40
CA GLU A 58 -1.41 -2.97 16.68
C GLU A 58 -0.56 -1.85 16.07
N ARG A 59 0.35 -1.28 16.85
CA ARG A 59 1.23 -0.22 16.36
C ARG A 59 2.19 -0.71 15.30
N SER A 60 2.74 -1.90 15.47
CA SER A 60 3.58 -2.54 14.48
C SER A 60 2.83 -2.73 13.16
N LEU A 61 1.61 -3.24 13.23
CA LEU A 61 0.76 -3.43 12.06
C LEU A 61 0.47 -2.11 11.33
N ILE A 62 0.15 -1.04 12.07
CA ILE A 62 -0.11 0.27 11.49
C ILE A 62 1.11 0.81 10.74
N VAL A 63 2.28 0.76 11.38
CA VAL A 63 3.52 1.26 10.76
C VAL A 63 3.89 0.42 9.54
N LYS A 64 3.78 -0.90 9.63
CA LYS A 64 4.03 -1.81 8.50
C LYS A 64 3.04 -1.56 7.34
N THR A 65 1.77 -1.33 7.65
CA THR A 65 0.75 -1.04 6.63
C THR A 65 1.09 0.27 5.91
N ALA A 66 1.48 1.30 6.63
CA ALA A 66 1.89 2.57 6.04
C ALA A 66 3.10 2.40 5.11
N HIS A 67 4.09 1.60 5.52
CA HIS A 67 5.26 1.30 4.68
C HIS A 67 4.89 0.47 3.46
N LEU A 68 3.94 -0.45 3.59
CA LEU A 68 3.44 -1.22 2.45
C LEU A 68 2.75 -0.31 1.44
N ILE A 69 1.85 0.55 1.89
CA ILE A 69 1.13 1.50 1.03
C ILE A 69 2.11 2.49 0.38
N GLY A 70 2.92 3.16 1.19
CA GLY A 70 3.89 4.13 0.69
C GLY A 70 4.95 3.51 -0.20
N GLY A 71 5.47 2.35 0.20
CA GLY A 71 6.48 1.62 -0.55
C GLY A 71 5.99 1.16 -1.91
N LEU A 72 4.78 0.62 -2.00
CA LEU A 72 4.20 0.18 -3.29
C LEU A 72 3.94 1.36 -4.23
N ALA A 73 3.52 2.50 -3.70
CA ALA A 73 3.36 3.71 -4.51
C ALA A 73 4.71 4.26 -4.97
N TRP A 74 5.72 4.20 -4.10
CA TRP A 74 7.07 4.70 -4.39
C TRP A 74 7.81 3.84 -5.40
N CYS A 75 7.77 2.53 -5.27
CA CYS A 75 8.61 1.61 -6.05
C CYS A 75 8.20 1.51 -7.52
N GLN A 76 6.99 1.90 -7.87
CA GLN A 76 6.51 1.86 -9.26
C GLN A 76 6.75 0.51 -9.93
N ALA A 77 6.44 -0.59 -9.22
CA ALA A 77 6.70 -1.95 -9.70
C ALA A 77 5.84 -2.32 -10.90
N PHE A 78 4.70 -1.67 -11.08
CA PHE A 78 3.76 -1.97 -12.17
C PHE A 78 3.75 -0.84 -13.19
N SER A 79 3.32 -1.13 -14.41
CA SER A 79 3.16 -0.11 -15.46
C SER A 79 2.00 0.83 -15.17
N GLY A 80 0.98 0.38 -14.46
CA GLY A 80 -0.16 1.19 -14.09
C GLY A 80 -0.80 0.75 -12.80
N ALA A 81 -1.71 1.58 -12.30
CA ALA A 81 -2.49 1.33 -11.09
C ALA A 81 -1.66 1.16 -9.80
N ASN A 82 -0.47 1.74 -9.72
CA ASN A 82 0.41 1.60 -8.55
C ASN A 82 -0.25 2.12 -7.26
N LYS A 83 -0.88 3.30 -7.30
CA LYS A 83 -1.54 3.87 -6.11
C LYS A 83 -2.78 3.07 -5.70
N ARG A 84 -3.60 2.67 -6.66
CA ARG A 84 -4.79 1.85 -6.39
C ARG A 84 -4.40 0.49 -5.81
N THR A 85 -3.37 -0.12 -6.37
CA THR A 85 -2.81 -1.39 -5.87
C THR A 85 -2.27 -1.23 -4.46
N SER A 86 -1.57 -0.14 -4.16
CA SER A 86 -1.00 0.10 -2.83
C SER A 86 -2.08 0.21 -1.76
N ILE A 87 -3.14 0.96 -2.02
CA ILE A 87 -4.24 1.15 -1.08
C ILE A 87 -5.00 -0.17 -0.86
N SER A 88 -5.33 -0.88 -1.93
CA SER A 88 -6.02 -2.17 -1.85
C SER A 88 -5.19 -3.21 -1.10
N THR A 89 -3.90 -3.26 -1.33
CA THR A 89 -2.98 -4.16 -0.64
C THR A 89 -2.89 -3.83 0.84
N GLY A 90 -2.80 -2.54 1.18
CA GLY A 90 -2.77 -2.09 2.57
C GLY A 90 -4.04 -2.49 3.32
N ASN A 91 -5.20 -2.31 2.69
CA ASN A 91 -6.47 -2.72 3.30
C ASN A 91 -6.55 -4.24 3.50
N LEU A 92 -6.08 -5.01 2.53
CA LEU A 92 -6.01 -6.47 2.67
C LEU A 92 -5.09 -6.86 3.81
N PHE A 93 -3.91 -6.25 3.90
CA PHE A 93 -2.95 -6.52 4.97
C PHE A 93 -3.56 -6.27 6.35
N LEU A 94 -4.27 -5.16 6.52
CA LEU A 94 -5.02 -4.90 7.74
C LEU A 94 -6.05 -6.00 8.01
N ARG A 95 -6.84 -6.39 7.02
CA ARG A 95 -7.94 -7.34 7.18
C ARG A 95 -7.45 -8.73 7.58
N ILE A 96 -6.40 -9.23 6.99
CA ILE A 96 -5.86 -10.56 7.37
C ILE A 96 -5.24 -10.55 8.77
N ASN A 97 -5.03 -9.37 9.35
CA ASN A 97 -4.53 -9.19 10.70
C ASN A 97 -5.60 -8.71 11.70
N GLY A 98 -6.87 -8.70 11.31
CA GLY A 98 -7.97 -8.39 12.22
C GLY A 98 -8.36 -6.91 12.28
N TYR A 99 -7.96 -6.11 11.31
CA TYR A 99 -8.24 -4.67 11.24
C TYR A 99 -8.77 -4.29 9.86
N LYS A 100 -9.19 -3.05 9.71
CA LYS A 100 -9.61 -2.49 8.41
C LYS A 100 -9.50 -0.97 8.46
N PHE A 101 -9.53 -0.35 7.29
CA PHE A 101 -9.81 1.08 7.23
C PHE A 101 -11.29 1.32 7.52
N GLN A 102 -11.57 2.35 8.36
CA GLN A 102 -12.95 2.80 8.53
C GLN A 102 -13.45 3.45 7.24
N LYS A 103 -14.76 3.72 7.15
CA LYS A 103 -15.31 4.48 6.04
C LYS A 103 -14.69 5.88 6.04
N ILE A 104 -13.94 6.19 4.99
CA ILE A 104 -13.14 7.41 4.93
C ILE A 104 -13.83 8.44 4.04
N PRO A 105 -14.08 9.68 4.51
CA PRO A 105 -14.61 10.75 3.68
C PRO A 105 -13.71 11.03 2.47
N ILE A 106 -14.31 11.48 1.37
CA ILE A 106 -13.60 11.76 0.11
C ILE A 106 -12.44 12.72 0.32
N VAL A 107 -12.60 13.74 1.18
CA VAL A 107 -11.54 14.70 1.49
C VAL A 107 -10.30 14.00 2.07
N GLU A 108 -10.50 13.07 3.00
CA GLU A 108 -9.41 12.29 3.59
C GLU A 108 -8.79 11.33 2.58
N GLN A 109 -9.60 10.72 1.71
CA GLN A 109 -9.07 9.87 0.63
C GLN A 109 -8.16 10.66 -0.31
N ARG A 110 -8.51 11.90 -0.62
CA ARG A 110 -7.69 12.79 -1.46
C ARG A 110 -6.36 13.12 -0.79
N LYS A 111 -6.34 13.29 0.53
CA LYS A 111 -5.10 13.50 1.26
C LYS A 111 -4.13 12.34 1.09
N LEU A 112 -4.62 11.11 1.21
CA LEU A 112 -3.78 9.94 0.99
C LEU A 112 -3.23 9.90 -0.44
N ARG A 113 -4.09 10.14 -1.44
CA ARG A 113 -3.66 10.18 -2.84
C ARG A 113 -2.57 11.22 -3.08
N HIS A 114 -2.68 12.38 -2.45
CA HIS A 114 -1.67 13.43 -2.52
C HIS A 114 -0.33 12.98 -1.92
N LEU A 115 -0.38 12.34 -0.75
CA LEU A 115 0.81 11.81 -0.12
C LEU A 115 1.47 10.73 -0.99
N LEU A 116 0.68 9.87 -1.62
CA LEU A 116 1.20 8.82 -2.50
C LEU A 116 1.78 9.40 -3.79
N PHE A 117 1.21 10.48 -4.30
CA PHE A 117 1.78 11.22 -5.42
C PHE A 117 3.12 11.83 -5.03
N ASP A 118 3.21 12.47 -3.88
CA ASP A 118 4.44 13.08 -3.38
C ASP A 118 5.55 12.05 -3.19
N ILE A 119 5.23 10.89 -2.60
CA ILE A 119 6.23 9.86 -2.34
C ILE A 119 6.77 9.25 -3.64
N GLN A 120 5.96 9.13 -4.68
CA GLN A 120 6.42 8.58 -5.96
C GLN A 120 7.36 9.55 -6.70
N GLU A 121 7.26 10.85 -6.45
CA GLU A 121 8.14 11.84 -7.07
C GLU A 121 9.55 11.81 -6.47
N GLU A 122 9.73 11.29 -5.28
CA GLU A 122 11.00 11.12 -4.60
C GLU A 122 11.68 9.82 -5.03
N ARG A 123 12.50 9.87 -6.06
CA ARG A 123 13.02 8.65 -6.69
C ARG A 123 14.22 8.03 -5.99
N GLY A 124 14.95 8.77 -5.18
CA GLY A 124 16.19 8.27 -4.55
C GLY A 124 15.93 7.33 -3.39
N GLN A 125 15.00 7.67 -2.53
CA GLN A 125 14.67 6.90 -1.34
C GLN A 125 13.28 7.27 -0.84
N LEU A 126 12.70 6.44 0.03
CA LEU A 126 11.44 6.76 0.70
C LEU A 126 11.61 8.03 1.54
N ASN A 127 10.82 9.05 1.24
CA ASN A 127 10.85 10.30 1.99
C ASN A 127 10.27 10.10 3.39
N GLU A 128 11.09 10.34 4.43
CA GLU A 128 10.70 10.11 5.82
C GLU A 128 9.54 10.99 6.28
N GLN A 129 9.50 12.26 5.84
CA GLN A 129 8.42 13.16 6.21
C GLN A 129 7.09 12.70 5.60
N THR A 130 7.10 12.33 4.34
CA THR A 130 5.91 11.80 3.67
C THR A 130 5.48 10.48 4.30
N MET A 131 6.43 9.59 4.62
CA MET A 131 6.11 8.35 5.31
C MET A 131 5.48 8.60 6.68
N THR A 132 5.98 9.57 7.44
CA THR A 132 5.37 9.95 8.72
C THR A 132 3.92 10.36 8.54
N GLN A 133 3.60 11.13 7.51
CA GLN A 133 2.23 11.53 7.21
C GLN A 133 1.35 10.32 6.84
N ILE A 134 1.89 9.37 6.09
CA ILE A 134 1.16 8.14 5.74
C ILE A 134 0.91 7.29 6.99
N ILE A 135 1.87 7.22 7.91
CA ILE A 135 1.71 6.52 9.20
C ILE A 135 0.58 7.17 10.00
N LEU A 136 0.57 8.49 10.12
CA LEU A 136 -0.47 9.22 10.85
C LEU A 136 -1.85 9.01 10.21
N TYR A 137 -1.94 9.03 8.90
CA TYR A 137 -3.17 8.74 8.17
C TYR A 137 -3.66 7.32 8.46
N THR A 138 -2.76 6.34 8.39
CA THR A 138 -3.08 4.93 8.65
C THR A 138 -3.56 4.75 10.08
N GLN A 139 -2.86 5.35 11.04
CA GLN A 139 -3.24 5.27 12.46
C GLN A 139 -4.64 5.85 12.71
N LYS A 140 -4.92 7.02 12.14
CA LYS A 140 -6.22 7.69 12.30
C LYS A 140 -7.38 6.86 11.72
N ASN A 141 -7.15 6.15 10.63
CA ASN A 141 -8.22 5.52 9.85
C ASN A 141 -8.32 4.00 10.02
N THR A 142 -7.48 3.40 10.84
CA THR A 142 -7.51 1.94 11.10
C THR A 142 -8.37 1.65 12.32
N VAL A 143 -9.28 0.70 12.17
CA VAL A 143 -10.15 0.21 13.25
C VAL A 143 -10.14 -1.31 13.27
N ARG A 144 -10.50 -1.90 14.40
CA ARG A 144 -10.65 -3.36 14.52
C ARG A 144 -11.86 -3.84 13.72
N LEU A 145 -11.71 -5.04 13.17
CA LEU A 145 -12.85 -5.73 12.52
C LEU A 145 -13.95 -6.05 13.51
#